data_d8adea597e228065546411e580f80d50
#
_entry.id   d8adea597e228065546411e580f80d50
#
_cell.length_a   1.000
_cell.length_b   1.000
_cell.length_c   1.000
_cell.angle_alpha   90.00
_cell.angle_beta   90.00
_cell.angle_gamma   90.00
#
_symmetry.space_group_name_H-M   'P 1'
#
loop_
_entity.id
_entity.type
_entity.pdbx_description
1 polymer ?
#
loop_
_entity_poly.entity_id
_entity_poly.type
_entity_poly.pdbx_seq_one_letter_code
_entity_poly.pdbx_strand_id
1 'polypeptide(L)'
;LVHLAIIHCVPAVALCCIAQLPREVLEIQNDLFQTPLHLAVYLEQPSVIQALIHKGVNPGLQDRNGNTPLHLACEQQCLQCAQQLLQGTAPTDGTVPDDSTVSNDGMAQPHGHHQDLQLQNWQGLACLHISTLKGNIPMMSLLLESGANIDVREGTSGKTPLHLAVECHNRRAVQFLLRNGAYVDAQMYNGCTPLHLAVGRRDAAIAAILSHSGADTLLRNMENETAQDLADGNDDLLALLPFDDLKISGKPVVCSE
;
A
#
# COMPACT_ATOMS: atom_id res chain seq x y z
N LEU A 1 -20.26 25.34 -1.82
CA LEU A 1 -19.59 26.24 -2.75
C LEU A 1 -18.21 25.74 -3.19
N VAL A 2 -17.33 25.32 -2.24
CA VAL A 2 -15.99 24.82 -2.58
C VAL A 2 -16.03 23.54 -3.44
N HIS A 3 -16.95 22.62 -3.18
CA HIS A 3 -17.15 21.44 -4.02
C HIS A 3 -17.47 21.83 -5.48
N LEU A 4 -18.39 22.77 -5.67
CA LEU A 4 -18.78 23.25 -6.99
C LEU A 4 -17.63 23.92 -7.73
N ALA A 5 -16.83 24.74 -7.04
CA ALA A 5 -15.65 25.39 -7.61
C ALA A 5 -14.63 24.34 -8.09
N ILE A 6 -14.41 23.28 -7.33
CA ILE A 6 -13.51 22.20 -7.71
C ILE A 6 -14.09 21.39 -8.88
N ILE A 7 -15.36 21.02 -8.82
CA ILE A 7 -16.04 20.25 -9.88
C ILE A 7 -16.01 21.00 -11.22
N HIS A 8 -16.23 22.31 -11.20
CA HIS A 8 -16.22 23.14 -12.40
C HIS A 8 -14.81 23.57 -12.82
N CYS A 9 -13.77 23.10 -12.17
CA CYS A 9 -12.38 23.41 -12.46
C CYS A 9 -12.09 24.91 -12.48
N VAL A 10 -12.58 25.62 -11.46
CA VAL A 10 -12.29 27.05 -11.24
C VAL A 10 -11.36 27.21 -10.04
N PRO A 11 -10.04 26.98 -10.23
CA PRO A 11 -9.09 26.94 -9.11
C PRO A 11 -9.01 28.25 -8.34
N ALA A 12 -9.15 29.39 -9.00
CA ALA A 12 -9.10 30.70 -8.34
C ALA A 12 -10.23 30.85 -7.30
N VAL A 13 -11.45 30.41 -7.62
CA VAL A 13 -12.58 30.44 -6.70
C VAL A 13 -12.39 29.42 -5.58
N ALA A 14 -11.93 28.22 -5.91
CA ALA A 14 -11.64 27.18 -4.92
C ALA A 14 -10.59 27.63 -3.91
N LEU A 15 -9.49 28.21 -4.37
CA LEU A 15 -8.42 28.75 -3.52
C LEU A 15 -8.91 29.90 -2.63
N CYS A 16 -9.74 30.78 -3.17
CA CYS A 16 -10.34 31.86 -2.40
C CYS A 16 -11.25 31.32 -1.29
N CYS A 17 -12.08 30.33 -1.57
CA CYS A 17 -12.93 29.67 -0.58
C CYS A 17 -12.09 29.00 0.52
N ILE A 18 -11.03 28.31 0.15
CA ILE A 18 -10.15 27.64 1.11
C ILE A 18 -9.48 28.63 2.04
N ALA A 19 -9.04 29.77 1.51
CA ALA A 19 -8.40 30.82 2.30
C ALA A 19 -9.35 31.44 3.34
N GLN A 20 -10.63 31.54 3.04
CA GLN A 20 -11.62 32.23 3.85
C GLN A 20 -12.46 31.37 4.77
N LEU A 21 -12.64 30.09 4.42
CA LEU A 21 -13.51 29.19 5.17
C LEU A 21 -12.74 28.46 6.29
N PRO A 22 -13.40 28.18 7.42
CA PRO A 22 -12.78 27.36 8.46
C PRO A 22 -12.63 25.90 8.00
N ARG A 23 -11.65 25.22 8.59
CA ARG A 23 -11.32 23.82 8.28
C ARG A 23 -12.55 22.90 8.32
N GLU A 24 -13.43 23.08 9.29
CA GLU A 24 -14.61 22.23 9.49
C GLU A 24 -15.58 22.30 8.30
N VAL A 25 -15.69 23.45 7.66
CA VAL A 25 -16.50 23.62 6.45
C VAL A 25 -15.84 22.96 5.24
N LEU A 26 -14.51 22.94 5.21
CA LEU A 26 -13.73 22.33 4.13
C LEU A 26 -13.69 20.79 4.22
N GLU A 27 -14.18 20.21 5.31
CA GLU A 27 -14.29 18.78 5.52
C GLU A 27 -15.72 18.23 5.31
N ILE A 28 -16.66 19.07 4.90
CA ILE A 28 -18.04 18.66 4.63
C ILE A 28 -18.07 17.68 3.46
N GLN A 29 -18.80 16.59 3.66
CA GLN A 29 -18.98 15.53 2.68
C GLN A 29 -20.28 15.72 1.89
N ASN A 30 -20.21 15.49 0.58
CA ASN A 30 -21.38 15.48 -0.30
C ASN A 30 -22.17 14.15 -0.15
N ASP A 31 -23.18 13.92 -1.02
CA ASP A 31 -24.01 12.72 -0.97
C ASP A 31 -23.25 11.41 -1.21
N LEU A 32 -22.06 11.47 -1.83
CA LEU A 32 -21.13 10.34 -2.01
C LEU A 32 -20.08 10.28 -0.89
N PHE A 33 -20.27 11.05 0.18
CA PHE A 33 -19.32 11.21 1.27
C PHE A 33 -17.95 11.76 0.84
N GLN A 34 -17.87 12.40 -0.32
CA GLN A 34 -16.65 13.04 -0.82
C GLN A 34 -16.43 14.39 -0.14
N THR A 35 -15.22 14.62 0.32
CA THR A 35 -14.75 15.93 0.78
C THR A 35 -14.21 16.72 -0.41
N PRO A 36 -13.99 18.03 -0.25
CA PRO A 36 -13.27 18.82 -1.26
C PRO A 36 -11.92 18.20 -1.65
N LEU A 37 -11.20 17.62 -0.69
CA LEU A 37 -9.91 16.96 -0.96
C LEU A 37 -10.06 15.73 -1.87
N HIS A 38 -11.08 14.91 -1.68
CA HIS A 38 -11.40 13.82 -2.61
C HIS A 38 -11.60 14.33 -4.04
N LEU A 39 -12.40 15.38 -4.19
CA LEU A 39 -12.69 15.94 -5.52
C LEU A 39 -11.46 16.56 -6.16
N ALA A 40 -10.63 17.24 -5.38
CA ALA A 40 -9.39 17.83 -5.87
C ALA A 40 -8.40 16.78 -6.37
N VAL A 41 -8.33 15.64 -5.70
CA VAL A 41 -7.52 14.49 -6.15
C VAL A 41 -8.14 13.84 -7.39
N TYR A 42 -9.44 13.59 -7.37
CA TYR A 42 -10.16 12.96 -8.47
C TYR A 42 -10.01 13.76 -9.78
N LEU A 43 -10.03 15.09 -9.69
CA LEU A 43 -9.90 16.00 -10.84
C LEU A 43 -8.46 16.48 -11.05
N GLU A 44 -7.51 15.94 -10.30
CA GLU A 44 -6.08 16.25 -10.43
C GLU A 44 -5.78 17.75 -10.40
N GLN A 45 -6.20 18.40 -9.31
CA GLN A 45 -5.95 19.83 -9.06
C GLN A 45 -4.88 20.03 -7.98
N PRO A 46 -3.60 20.02 -8.33
CA PRO A 46 -2.50 20.01 -7.34
C PRO A 46 -2.50 21.23 -6.43
N SER A 47 -2.78 22.42 -6.96
CA SER A 47 -2.79 23.65 -6.19
C SER A 47 -3.91 23.67 -5.13
N VAL A 48 -5.06 23.11 -5.47
CA VAL A 48 -6.19 22.97 -4.54
C VAL A 48 -5.87 21.94 -3.45
N ILE A 49 -5.28 20.81 -3.82
CA ILE A 49 -4.81 19.78 -2.87
C ILE A 49 -3.85 20.41 -1.86
N GLN A 50 -2.84 21.12 -2.34
CA GLN A 50 -1.84 21.76 -1.49
C GLN A 50 -2.48 22.78 -0.53
N ALA A 51 -3.39 23.60 -1.01
CA ALA A 51 -4.07 24.58 -0.19
C ALA A 51 -4.91 23.93 0.91
N LEU A 52 -5.63 22.83 0.61
CA LEU A 52 -6.41 22.08 1.57
C LEU A 52 -5.51 21.44 2.64
N ILE A 53 -4.40 20.85 2.24
CA ILE A 53 -3.43 20.25 3.16
C ILE A 53 -2.83 21.32 4.10
N HIS A 54 -2.46 22.48 3.56
CA HIS A 54 -1.96 23.60 4.37
C HIS A 54 -3.01 24.14 5.36
N LYS A 55 -4.27 24.07 5.00
CA LYS A 55 -5.38 24.45 5.89
C LYS A 55 -5.57 23.46 7.05
N GLY A 56 -4.97 22.28 6.97
CA GLY A 56 -5.02 21.26 8.01
C GLY A 56 -6.25 20.36 7.95
N VAL A 57 -6.87 20.20 6.77
CA VAL A 57 -7.98 19.26 6.61
C VAL A 57 -7.51 17.83 6.87
N ASN A 58 -8.40 16.99 7.40
CA ASN A 58 -8.10 15.60 7.65
C ASN A 58 -8.00 14.81 6.34
N PRO A 59 -6.81 14.27 5.99
CA PRO A 59 -6.63 13.50 4.76
C PRO A 59 -7.18 12.07 4.86
N GLY A 60 -7.60 11.64 6.04
CA GLY A 60 -8.06 10.26 6.31
C GLY A 60 -9.56 10.07 6.23
N LEU A 61 -10.33 11.09 5.81
CA LEU A 61 -11.77 10.94 5.65
C LEU A 61 -12.07 10.01 4.46
N GLN A 62 -13.02 9.12 4.68
CA GLN A 62 -13.37 8.07 3.72
C GLN A 62 -14.68 8.42 3.01
N ASP A 63 -14.70 8.21 1.71
CA ASP A 63 -15.89 8.39 0.87
C ASP A 63 -16.85 7.19 0.99
N ARG A 64 -17.86 7.14 0.15
CA ARG A 64 -18.87 6.07 0.12
C ARG A 64 -18.27 4.67 -0.05
N ASN A 65 -17.14 4.54 -0.74
CA ASN A 65 -16.45 3.27 -0.96
C ASN A 65 -15.35 3.01 0.08
N GLY A 66 -15.24 3.85 1.09
CA GLY A 66 -14.20 3.78 2.09
C GLY A 66 -12.85 4.30 1.62
N ASN A 67 -12.78 4.95 0.46
CA ASN A 67 -11.55 5.50 -0.07
C ASN A 67 -11.20 6.83 0.61
N THR A 68 -9.96 6.97 0.99
CA THR A 68 -9.35 8.26 1.30
C THR A 68 -8.92 8.96 0.01
N PRO A 69 -8.61 10.25 0.03
CA PRO A 69 -8.00 10.90 -1.12
C PRO A 69 -6.74 10.18 -1.65
N LEU A 70 -5.93 9.61 -0.76
CA LEU A 70 -4.74 8.85 -1.17
C LEU A 70 -5.09 7.54 -1.89
N HIS A 71 -6.15 6.84 -1.46
CA HIS A 71 -6.67 5.68 -2.20
C HIS A 71 -7.03 6.07 -3.65
N LEU A 72 -7.70 7.22 -3.82
CA LEU A 72 -8.06 7.72 -5.15
C LEU A 72 -6.83 8.06 -5.98
N ALA A 73 -5.81 8.69 -5.39
CA ALA A 73 -4.55 8.98 -6.08
C ALA A 73 -3.86 7.70 -6.57
N CYS A 74 -3.86 6.66 -5.75
CA CYS A 74 -3.31 5.35 -6.12
C CYS A 74 -4.12 4.68 -7.24
N GLU A 75 -5.45 4.73 -7.16
CA GLU A 75 -6.34 4.17 -8.17
C GLU A 75 -6.16 4.86 -9.52
N GLN A 76 -6.04 6.18 -9.53
CA GLN A 76 -5.82 6.98 -10.73
C GLN A 76 -4.36 7.02 -11.17
N GLN A 77 -3.47 6.46 -10.38
CA GLN A 77 -2.03 6.48 -10.63
C GLN A 77 -1.46 7.91 -10.76
N CYS A 78 -2.02 8.84 -10.01
CA CYS A 78 -1.54 10.21 -9.96
C CYS A 78 -0.44 10.36 -8.92
N LEU A 79 0.81 10.18 -9.32
CA LEU A 79 1.96 10.30 -8.42
C LEU A 79 2.08 11.69 -7.80
N GLN A 80 1.83 12.73 -8.58
CA GLN A 80 1.88 14.11 -8.10
C GLN A 80 0.87 14.38 -6.99
N CYS A 81 -0.37 13.90 -7.13
CA CYS A 81 -1.38 14.01 -6.10
C CYS A 81 -0.95 13.29 -4.82
N ALA A 82 -0.45 12.06 -4.97
CA ALA A 82 0.05 11.28 -3.84
C ALA A 82 1.22 11.98 -3.13
N GLN A 83 2.16 12.52 -3.86
CA GLN A 83 3.29 13.28 -3.30
C GLN A 83 2.79 14.46 -2.47
N GLN A 84 1.83 15.21 -2.97
CA GLN A 84 1.28 16.35 -2.24
C GLN A 84 0.54 15.95 -0.98
N LEU A 85 -0.26 14.88 -1.04
CA LEU A 85 -0.95 14.35 0.13
C LEU A 85 0.03 13.87 1.22
N LEU A 86 1.16 13.30 0.82
CA LEU A 86 2.18 12.77 1.73
C LEU A 86 3.17 13.82 2.24
N GLN A 87 3.42 14.89 1.49
CA GLN A 87 4.32 15.98 1.91
C GLN A 87 3.83 16.74 3.14
N GLY A 88 2.53 16.85 3.33
CA GLY A 88 1.94 17.47 4.52
C GLY A 88 2.11 16.62 5.79
N THR A 89 2.62 15.40 5.65
CA THR A 89 2.85 14.44 6.73
C THR A 89 4.33 14.11 6.94
N ALA A 90 5.23 14.81 6.24
CA ALA A 90 6.66 14.59 6.40
C ALA A 90 7.03 14.74 7.89
N PRO A 91 7.74 13.77 8.49
CA PRO A 91 8.29 13.97 9.80
C PRO A 91 9.17 15.22 9.75
N THR A 92 8.88 16.19 10.58
CA THR A 92 9.82 17.28 10.82
C THR A 92 11.13 16.64 11.21
N ASP A 93 12.11 16.83 10.38
CA ASP A 93 13.49 16.39 10.59
C ASP A 93 13.85 16.66 12.05
N GLY A 94 14.33 15.63 12.74
CA GLY A 94 14.52 15.62 14.19
C GLY A 94 15.49 16.67 14.72
N THR A 95 15.08 17.91 14.68
CA THR A 95 15.57 18.93 15.58
C THR A 95 14.75 18.86 16.84
N VAL A 96 15.29 18.18 17.84
CA VAL A 96 14.82 18.26 19.21
C VAL A 96 14.74 19.76 19.56
N PRO A 97 13.58 20.31 19.91
CA PRO A 97 13.55 21.67 20.45
C PRO A 97 14.23 21.63 21.82
N ASP A 98 15.26 22.42 21.93
CA ASP A 98 15.90 22.70 23.22
C ASP A 98 14.83 23.19 24.22
N ASP A 99 14.73 22.47 25.31
CA ASP A 99 13.77 22.68 26.39
C ASP A 99 14.15 23.93 27.19
N SER A 100 13.84 25.10 26.66
CA SER A 100 13.85 26.31 27.48
C SER A 100 13.03 27.44 26.83
N THR A 101 11.71 27.36 26.89
CA THR A 101 10.82 28.51 27.13
C THR A 101 9.39 28.03 27.36
N VAL A 102 9.01 27.94 28.61
CA VAL A 102 7.62 27.85 29.05
C VAL A 102 7.00 29.24 28.78
N SER A 103 6.21 29.35 27.73
CA SER A 103 5.23 30.41 27.62
C SER A 103 3.84 29.79 27.54
N ASN A 104 3.13 30.03 28.59
CA ASN A 104 1.77 29.65 28.88
C ASN A 104 0.82 30.50 28.01
N ASP A 105 0.49 30.02 26.83
CA ASP A 105 -0.66 30.53 26.09
C ASP A 105 -1.36 29.37 25.40
N GLY A 106 -2.57 29.09 25.88
CA GLY A 106 -3.40 27.98 25.49
C GLY A 106 -3.97 28.09 24.06
N MET A 107 -3.10 28.05 23.07
CA MET A 107 -3.50 27.80 21.69
C MET A 107 -3.04 26.38 21.34
N ALA A 108 -4.04 25.51 21.15
CA ALA A 108 -3.82 24.20 20.62
C ALA A 108 -3.00 24.28 19.32
N GLN A 109 -1.80 23.72 19.35
CA GLN A 109 -1.00 23.52 18.15
C GLN A 109 -1.88 22.79 17.12
N PRO A 110 -1.90 23.20 15.86
CA PRO A 110 -2.58 22.41 14.85
C PRO A 110 -1.84 21.07 14.76
N HIS A 111 -2.43 20.05 15.36
CA HIS A 111 -1.94 18.68 15.19
C HIS A 111 -2.07 18.36 13.70
N GLY A 112 -0.94 18.39 12.99
CA GLY A 112 -0.90 17.92 11.62
C GLY A 112 -1.43 16.50 11.59
N HIS A 113 -2.51 16.26 10.85
CA HIS A 113 -3.05 14.94 10.67
C HIS A 113 -2.04 14.08 9.90
N HIS A 114 -1.60 12.99 10.49
CA HIS A 114 -0.79 12.00 9.79
C HIS A 114 -1.67 11.16 8.90
N GLN A 115 -1.22 10.92 7.66
CA GLN A 115 -1.86 9.98 6.77
C GLN A 115 -1.67 8.56 7.29
N ASP A 116 -2.75 7.84 7.59
CA ASP A 116 -2.69 6.43 7.93
C ASP A 116 -2.56 5.60 6.65
N LEU A 117 -1.36 5.11 6.37
CA LEU A 117 -1.07 4.33 5.17
C LEU A 117 -1.61 2.90 5.24
N GLN A 118 -2.02 2.45 6.42
CA GLN A 118 -2.60 1.10 6.63
C GLN A 118 -4.12 1.10 6.54
N LEU A 119 -4.75 2.28 6.44
CA LEU A 119 -6.20 2.39 6.38
C LEU A 119 -6.75 1.70 5.13
N GLN A 120 -7.75 0.85 5.34
CA GLN A 120 -8.35 0.05 4.29
C GLN A 120 -9.70 0.64 3.86
N ASN A 121 -9.97 0.59 2.56
CA ASN A 121 -11.29 0.92 2.02
C ASN A 121 -12.27 -0.25 2.27
N TRP A 122 -13.51 -0.13 1.80
CA TRP A 122 -14.52 -1.18 2.03
C TRP A 122 -14.27 -2.48 1.26
N GLN A 123 -13.34 -2.49 0.31
CA GLN A 123 -12.84 -3.70 -0.32
C GLN A 123 -11.71 -4.36 0.48
N GLY A 124 -11.31 -3.77 1.60
CA GLY A 124 -10.23 -4.25 2.43
C GLY A 124 -8.83 -3.87 1.93
N LEU A 125 -8.73 -2.92 0.99
CA LEU A 125 -7.46 -2.53 0.37
C LEU A 125 -6.84 -1.31 1.04
N ALA A 126 -5.58 -1.41 1.42
CA ALA A 126 -4.73 -0.27 1.72
C ALA A 126 -4.14 0.31 0.41
N CYS A 127 -3.57 1.50 0.50
CA CYS A 127 -3.01 2.17 -0.69
C CYS A 127 -1.93 1.34 -1.39
N LEU A 128 -1.09 0.62 -0.63
CA LEU A 128 -0.05 -0.22 -1.21
C LEU A 128 -0.62 -1.40 -2.00
N HIS A 129 -1.75 -1.96 -1.57
CA HIS A 129 -2.46 -2.99 -2.33
C HIS A 129 -2.92 -2.45 -3.70
N ILE A 130 -3.54 -1.27 -3.71
CA ILE A 130 -4.03 -0.65 -4.94
C ILE A 130 -2.87 -0.37 -5.90
N SER A 131 -1.78 0.21 -5.41
CA SER A 131 -0.60 0.50 -6.23
C SER A 131 0.03 -0.75 -6.82
N THR A 132 0.05 -1.84 -6.06
CA THR A 132 0.54 -3.13 -6.52
C THR A 132 -0.37 -3.71 -7.60
N LEU A 133 -1.69 -3.66 -7.42
CA LEU A 133 -2.66 -4.10 -8.43
C LEU A 133 -2.53 -3.31 -9.73
N LYS A 134 -2.20 -2.03 -9.64
CA LYS A 134 -1.93 -1.18 -10.81
C LYS A 134 -0.54 -1.42 -11.42
N GLY A 135 0.33 -2.14 -10.73
CA GLY A 135 1.72 -2.33 -11.16
C GLY A 135 2.53 -1.05 -11.19
N ASN A 136 2.15 -0.06 -10.40
CA ASN A 136 2.80 1.26 -10.38
C ASN A 136 3.97 1.27 -9.40
N ILE A 137 5.15 0.90 -9.87
CA ILE A 137 6.36 0.84 -9.04
C ILE A 137 6.72 2.18 -8.40
N PRO A 138 6.69 3.32 -9.11
CA PRO A 138 6.96 4.62 -8.49
C PRO A 138 5.99 4.95 -7.34
N MET A 139 4.72 4.62 -7.49
CA MET A 139 3.72 4.81 -6.42
C MET A 139 3.99 3.89 -5.22
N MET A 140 4.31 2.63 -5.48
CA MET A 140 4.70 1.67 -4.44
C MET A 140 5.93 2.16 -3.66
N SER A 141 6.94 2.65 -4.38
CA SER A 141 8.15 3.22 -3.78
C SER A 141 7.84 4.42 -2.89
N LEU A 142 7.03 5.34 -3.38
CA LEU A 142 6.61 6.52 -2.62
C LEU A 142 5.90 6.14 -1.32
N LEU A 143 4.98 5.18 -1.37
CA LEU A 143 4.26 4.72 -0.18
C LEU A 143 5.18 4.06 0.83
N LEU A 144 6.13 3.24 0.38
CA LEU A 144 7.10 2.58 1.26
C LEU A 144 8.05 3.60 1.91
N GLU A 145 8.54 4.58 1.15
CA GLU A 145 9.35 5.68 1.67
C GLU A 145 8.60 6.52 2.71
N SER A 146 7.29 6.59 2.58
CA SER A 146 6.41 7.31 3.50
C SER A 146 6.00 6.50 4.73
N GLY A 147 6.44 5.26 4.85
CA GLY A 147 6.22 4.42 6.02
C GLY A 147 5.13 3.36 5.88
N ALA A 148 4.65 3.06 4.67
CA ALA A 148 3.69 1.97 4.46
C ALA A 148 4.31 0.63 4.86
N ASN A 149 3.52 -0.22 5.52
CA ASN A 149 3.92 -1.58 5.83
C ASN A 149 3.91 -2.43 4.56
N ILE A 150 5.08 -2.92 4.16
CA ILE A 150 5.24 -3.73 2.95
C ILE A 150 4.45 -5.05 3.01
N ASP A 151 4.20 -5.56 4.20
CA ASP A 151 3.50 -6.82 4.46
C ASP A 151 2.05 -6.61 4.93
N VAL A 152 1.48 -5.45 4.63
CA VAL A 152 0.09 -5.15 4.99
C VAL A 152 -0.86 -6.19 4.38
N ARG A 153 -1.77 -6.71 5.21
CA ARG A 153 -2.76 -7.71 4.77
C ARG A 153 -4.07 -7.04 4.40
N GLU A 154 -4.57 -7.33 3.19
CA GLU A 154 -5.92 -6.87 2.85
C GLU A 154 -6.98 -7.62 3.68
N GLY A 155 -8.12 -6.94 3.91
CA GLY A 155 -9.07 -7.37 4.94
C GLY A 155 -9.88 -8.61 4.62
N THR A 156 -10.03 -8.99 3.35
CA THR A 156 -10.94 -10.09 2.95
C THR A 156 -10.27 -11.45 2.97
N SER A 157 -9.07 -11.58 2.44
CA SER A 157 -8.33 -12.85 2.33
C SER A 157 -6.95 -12.84 2.97
N GLY A 158 -6.51 -11.71 3.48
CA GLY A 158 -5.22 -11.58 4.17
C GLY A 158 -4.03 -11.53 3.23
N LYS A 159 -4.24 -11.22 1.96
CA LYS A 159 -3.17 -11.11 0.98
C LYS A 159 -2.28 -9.92 1.27
N THR A 160 -0.97 -10.14 1.18
CA THR A 160 0.02 -9.05 1.19
C THR A 160 0.19 -8.48 -0.22
N PRO A 161 0.84 -7.34 -0.38
CA PRO A 161 1.20 -6.85 -1.72
C PRO A 161 1.95 -7.89 -2.56
N LEU A 162 2.82 -8.69 -1.94
CA LEU A 162 3.54 -9.76 -2.64
C LEU A 162 2.60 -10.82 -3.20
N HIS A 163 1.59 -11.25 -2.45
CA HIS A 163 0.55 -12.16 -2.95
C HIS A 163 -0.16 -11.56 -4.18
N LEU A 164 -0.54 -10.28 -4.10
CA LEU A 164 -1.23 -9.60 -5.20
C LEU A 164 -0.35 -9.49 -6.44
N ALA A 165 0.93 -9.18 -6.29
CA ALA A 165 1.88 -9.12 -7.39
C ALA A 165 2.03 -10.47 -8.09
N VAL A 166 2.06 -11.56 -7.33
CA VAL A 166 2.09 -12.93 -7.87
C VAL A 166 0.81 -13.24 -8.63
N GLU A 167 -0.36 -12.94 -8.08
CA GLU A 167 -1.65 -13.16 -8.75
C GLU A 167 -1.76 -12.37 -10.07
N CYS A 168 -1.19 -11.20 -10.12
CA CYS A 168 -1.16 -10.36 -11.33
C CYS A 168 -0.08 -10.80 -12.33
N HIS A 169 0.68 -11.83 -12.05
CA HIS A 169 1.83 -12.27 -12.85
C HIS A 169 2.84 -11.13 -13.13
N ASN A 170 2.96 -10.19 -12.20
CA ASN A 170 3.82 -9.02 -12.34
C ASN A 170 5.19 -9.28 -11.73
N ARG A 171 6.11 -9.79 -12.53
CA ARG A 171 7.48 -10.11 -12.11
C ARG A 171 8.23 -8.88 -11.55
N ARG A 172 8.05 -7.73 -12.17
CA ARG A 172 8.73 -6.49 -11.73
C ARG A 172 8.27 -6.09 -10.33
N ALA A 173 6.96 -6.14 -10.07
CA ALA A 173 6.41 -5.84 -8.75
C ALA A 173 6.88 -6.87 -7.71
N VAL A 174 6.90 -8.16 -8.05
CA VAL A 174 7.44 -9.22 -7.17
C VAL A 174 8.89 -8.94 -6.81
N GLN A 175 9.73 -8.68 -7.79
CA GLN A 175 11.14 -8.38 -7.58
C GLN A 175 11.33 -7.11 -6.76
N PHE A 176 10.57 -6.07 -7.04
CA PHE A 176 10.61 -4.81 -6.30
C PHE A 176 10.27 -5.01 -4.82
N LEU A 177 9.19 -5.73 -4.53
CA LEU A 177 8.78 -6.01 -3.16
C LEU A 177 9.81 -6.83 -2.40
N LEU A 178 10.36 -7.87 -3.03
CA LEU A 178 11.39 -8.70 -2.41
C LEU A 178 12.68 -7.91 -2.12
N ARG A 179 13.10 -7.03 -3.02
CA ARG A 179 14.26 -6.15 -2.81
C ARG A 179 14.05 -5.17 -1.65
N ASN A 180 12.81 -4.78 -1.40
CA ASN A 180 12.46 -3.87 -0.32
C ASN A 180 12.09 -4.58 0.98
N GLY A 181 12.36 -5.88 1.08
CA GLY A 181 12.25 -6.62 2.32
C GLY A 181 10.89 -7.25 2.59
N ALA A 182 10.04 -7.42 1.57
CA ALA A 182 8.79 -8.16 1.73
C ALA A 182 9.04 -9.57 2.27
N TYR A 183 8.22 -9.99 3.23
CA TYR A 183 8.33 -11.33 3.80
C TYR A 183 7.87 -12.36 2.77
N VAL A 184 8.81 -13.18 2.30
CA VAL A 184 8.60 -14.11 1.20
C VAL A 184 7.61 -15.23 1.55
N ASP A 185 7.52 -15.62 2.82
CA ASP A 185 6.68 -16.71 3.33
C ASP A 185 5.43 -16.21 4.06
N ALA A 186 4.99 -14.98 3.81
CA ALA A 186 3.75 -14.48 4.37
C ALA A 186 2.58 -15.38 3.98
N GLN A 187 1.75 -15.73 4.94
CA GLN A 187 0.58 -16.59 4.73
C GLN A 187 -0.70 -15.76 4.75
N MET A 188 -1.51 -15.87 3.71
CA MET A 188 -2.86 -15.32 3.72
C MET A 188 -3.75 -16.15 4.65
N TYR A 189 -5.02 -15.79 4.82
CA TYR A 189 -5.88 -16.42 5.83
C TYR A 189 -6.10 -17.92 5.62
N ASN A 190 -6.07 -18.40 4.37
CA ASN A 190 -6.11 -19.83 4.07
C ASN A 190 -4.74 -20.52 4.21
N GLY A 191 -3.73 -19.82 4.70
CA GLY A 191 -2.38 -20.33 4.89
C GLY A 191 -1.49 -20.35 3.65
N CYS A 192 -1.99 -19.95 2.49
CA CYS A 192 -1.19 -19.92 1.27
C CYS A 192 -0.11 -18.84 1.34
N THR A 193 1.10 -19.21 0.95
CA THR A 193 2.22 -18.29 0.72
C THR A 193 2.20 -17.77 -0.71
N PRO A 194 2.99 -16.72 -1.03
CA PRO A 194 3.17 -16.33 -2.43
C PRO A 194 3.61 -17.49 -3.33
N LEU A 195 4.45 -18.40 -2.82
CA LEU A 195 4.89 -19.56 -3.59
C LEU A 195 3.73 -20.54 -3.89
N HIS A 196 2.81 -20.77 -2.95
CA HIS A 196 1.60 -21.56 -3.22
C HIS A 196 0.81 -20.96 -4.39
N LEU A 197 0.65 -19.62 -4.40
CA LEU A 197 -0.08 -18.95 -5.47
C LEU A 197 0.64 -19.04 -6.81
N ALA A 198 1.96 -18.87 -6.84
CA ALA A 198 2.75 -18.96 -8.07
C ALA A 198 2.67 -20.36 -8.67
N VAL A 199 2.81 -21.38 -7.85
CA VAL A 199 2.75 -22.78 -8.27
C VAL A 199 1.33 -23.17 -8.69
N GLY A 200 0.32 -22.78 -7.91
CA GLY A 200 -1.09 -23.05 -8.21
C GLY A 200 -1.54 -22.38 -9.52
N ARG A 201 -0.96 -21.26 -9.88
CA ARG A 201 -1.23 -20.52 -11.12
C ARG A 201 -0.29 -20.90 -12.27
N ARG A 202 0.61 -21.85 -12.03
CA ARG A 202 1.60 -22.34 -13.00
C ARG A 202 2.51 -21.23 -13.55
N ASP A 203 2.83 -20.25 -12.71
CA ASP A 203 3.78 -19.18 -13.04
C ASP A 203 5.20 -19.62 -12.64
N ALA A 204 5.84 -20.34 -13.54
CA ALA A 204 7.17 -20.90 -13.31
C ALA A 204 8.23 -19.82 -13.07
N ALA A 205 8.14 -18.69 -13.78
CA ALA A 205 9.11 -17.59 -13.65
C ALA A 205 9.03 -16.96 -12.26
N ILE A 206 7.83 -16.66 -11.77
CA ILE A 206 7.64 -16.09 -10.43
C ILE A 206 7.96 -17.13 -9.35
N ALA A 207 7.58 -18.39 -9.54
CA ALA A 207 7.97 -19.46 -8.61
C ALA A 207 9.49 -19.56 -8.45
N ALA A 208 10.24 -19.45 -9.54
CA ALA A 208 11.70 -19.42 -9.52
C ALA A 208 12.24 -18.21 -8.75
N ILE A 209 11.69 -17.02 -8.98
CA ILE A 209 12.08 -15.80 -8.27
C ILE A 209 11.88 -15.97 -6.76
N LEU A 210 10.72 -16.46 -6.34
CA LEU A 210 10.41 -16.67 -4.93
C LEU A 210 11.33 -17.72 -4.30
N SER A 211 11.60 -18.81 -5.00
CA SER A 211 12.53 -19.86 -4.54
C SER A 211 13.95 -19.33 -4.37
N HIS A 212 14.44 -18.54 -5.32
CA HIS A 212 15.76 -17.91 -5.21
C HIS A 212 15.83 -16.85 -4.09
N SER A 213 14.70 -16.32 -3.69
CA SER A 213 14.60 -15.38 -2.57
C SER A 213 14.45 -16.07 -1.21
N GLY A 214 14.55 -17.38 -1.17
CA GLY A 214 14.52 -18.16 0.06
C GLY A 214 13.14 -18.63 0.51
N ALA A 215 12.15 -18.68 -0.38
CA ALA A 215 10.82 -19.20 -0.05
C ALA A 215 10.89 -20.62 0.45
N ASP A 216 10.16 -20.91 1.53
CA ASP A 216 10.05 -22.24 2.13
C ASP A 216 9.02 -23.06 1.33
N THR A 217 9.51 -24.10 0.65
CA THR A 217 8.67 -24.97 -0.17
C THR A 217 7.84 -25.96 0.64
N LEU A 218 8.10 -26.11 1.93
CA LEU A 218 7.48 -27.09 2.82
C LEU A 218 6.40 -26.48 3.73
N LEU A 219 6.19 -25.18 3.69
CA LEU A 219 5.08 -24.57 4.42
C LEU A 219 3.75 -25.08 3.90
N ARG A 220 2.87 -25.41 4.83
CA ARG A 220 1.55 -25.97 4.53
C ARG A 220 0.47 -24.92 4.70
N ASN A 221 -0.47 -24.90 3.75
CA ASN A 221 -1.69 -24.10 3.87
C ASN A 221 -2.72 -24.79 4.78
N MET A 222 -3.91 -24.22 4.90
CA MET A 222 -4.99 -24.78 5.72
C MET A 222 -5.53 -26.12 5.20
N GLU A 223 -5.32 -26.44 3.92
CA GLU A 223 -5.66 -27.73 3.32
C GLU A 223 -4.52 -28.75 3.47
N ASN A 224 -3.52 -28.40 4.27
CA ASN A 224 -2.33 -29.22 4.52
C ASN A 224 -1.49 -29.52 3.28
N GLU A 225 -1.51 -28.59 2.31
CA GLU A 225 -0.75 -28.70 1.07
C GLU A 225 0.51 -27.83 1.14
N THR A 226 1.63 -28.37 0.66
CA THR A 226 2.85 -27.63 0.37
C THR A 226 2.79 -27.05 -1.04
N ALA A 227 3.67 -26.09 -1.34
CA ALA A 227 3.81 -25.60 -2.72
C ALA A 227 4.21 -26.76 -3.66
N GLN A 228 5.03 -27.68 -3.20
CA GLN A 228 5.43 -28.86 -3.97
C GLN A 228 4.24 -29.77 -4.29
N ASP A 229 3.32 -29.97 -3.35
CA ASP A 229 2.10 -30.72 -3.57
C ASP A 229 1.24 -30.11 -4.68
N LEU A 230 1.16 -28.77 -4.72
CA LEU A 230 0.43 -28.03 -5.76
C LEU A 230 1.11 -28.11 -7.13
N ALA A 231 2.42 -28.38 -7.17
CA ALA A 231 3.18 -28.58 -8.40
C ALA A 231 3.07 -30.01 -8.95
N ASP A 232 2.40 -30.87 -8.26
CA ASP A 232 2.29 -32.28 -8.63
C ASP A 232 1.72 -32.45 -10.06
N GLY A 233 2.40 -33.25 -10.86
CA GLY A 233 2.06 -33.43 -12.26
C GLY A 233 2.58 -32.34 -13.21
N ASN A 234 3.35 -31.36 -12.75
CA ASN A 234 4.03 -30.39 -13.58
C ASN A 234 5.55 -30.47 -13.40
N ASP A 235 6.20 -31.27 -14.23
CA ASP A 235 7.65 -31.50 -14.15
C ASP A 235 8.46 -30.22 -14.35
N ASP A 236 7.97 -29.26 -15.14
CA ASP A 236 8.66 -27.98 -15.37
C ASP A 236 8.69 -27.14 -14.10
N LEU A 237 7.61 -27.12 -13.33
CA LEU A 237 7.56 -26.42 -12.06
C LEU A 237 8.39 -27.13 -10.99
N LEU A 238 8.34 -28.46 -10.93
CA LEU A 238 9.14 -29.25 -9.99
C LEU A 238 10.63 -29.08 -10.24
N ALA A 239 11.05 -28.98 -11.50
CA ALA A 239 12.46 -28.74 -11.86
C ALA A 239 12.97 -27.37 -11.42
N LEU A 240 12.09 -26.37 -11.28
CA LEU A 240 12.45 -25.02 -10.87
C LEU A 240 12.42 -24.82 -9.36
N LEU A 241 11.70 -25.68 -8.63
CA LEU A 241 11.71 -25.67 -7.17
C LEU A 241 13.00 -26.34 -6.68
N PRO A 242 13.80 -25.67 -5.85
CA PRO A 242 14.97 -26.33 -5.28
C PRO A 242 14.51 -27.51 -4.44
N PHE A 243 15.15 -28.66 -4.62
CA PHE A 243 14.98 -29.82 -3.75
C PHE A 243 15.58 -29.48 -2.39
N ASP A 244 14.80 -28.88 -1.50
CA ASP A 244 15.26 -28.44 -0.20
C ASP A 244 15.51 -29.59 0.79
N ASP A 245 15.22 -30.82 0.42
CA ASP A 245 15.56 -32.01 1.23
C ASP A 245 17.03 -32.05 1.61
N LEU A 246 17.90 -31.43 0.80
CA LEU A 246 19.32 -31.34 1.06
C LEU A 246 19.68 -30.14 1.95
N LYS A 247 18.83 -29.14 2.06
CA LYS A 247 19.11 -27.95 2.84
C LYS A 247 18.56 -28.00 4.26
N ILE A 248 17.44 -28.68 4.46
CA ILE A 248 16.73 -28.71 5.75
C ILE A 248 17.40 -29.61 6.77
N SER A 249 18.07 -30.69 6.31
CA SER A 249 18.69 -31.63 7.26
C SER A 249 20.11 -31.27 7.65
N GLY A 250 20.79 -30.37 6.95
CA GLY A 250 22.20 -30.03 7.24
C GLY A 250 23.13 -31.24 7.27
N LYS A 251 22.65 -32.41 6.86
CA LYS A 251 23.42 -33.66 6.83
C LYS A 251 23.48 -34.18 5.40
N PRO A 252 24.67 -34.42 4.88
CA PRO A 252 24.78 -35.12 3.61
C PRO A 252 24.13 -36.49 3.73
N VAL A 253 23.28 -36.83 2.76
CA VAL A 253 22.79 -38.20 2.63
C VAL A 253 23.98 -39.04 2.29
N VAL A 254 24.50 -39.81 3.24
CA VAL A 254 25.48 -40.84 2.99
C VAL A 254 24.73 -41.98 2.37
N CYS A 255 24.88 -42.17 1.07
CA CYS A 255 24.51 -43.43 0.44
C CYS A 255 25.40 -44.51 1.05
N SER A 256 24.85 -45.31 1.91
CA SER A 256 25.49 -46.56 2.32
C SER A 256 25.39 -47.59 1.16
N GLU A 257 26.55 -48.07 0.72
CA GLU A 257 26.66 -49.18 -0.18
C GLU A 257 26.01 -50.45 0.43
#